data_c593448764d1ef81d3c676a05e88b62a
#
_entry.id   c593448764d1ef81d3c676a05e88b62a
#
_cell.length_a   1.000
_cell.length_b   1.000
_cell.length_c   1.000
_cell.angle_alpha   90.00
_cell.angle_beta   90.00
_cell.angle_gamma   90.00
#
_symmetry.space_group_name_H-M   'P 1'
#
loop_
_entity.id
_entity.type
_entity.pdbx_description
1 polymer ?
#
loop_
_entity_poly.entity_id
_entity_poly.type
_entity_poly.pdbx_seq_one_letter_code
_entity_poly.pdbx_strand_id
1 'polypeptide(L)'
;MKKHDFYYDLPNELIAQTPIEPRDASRMMVVNRQTGEIEHKHFYDVVDYLNPGDCLILNDTKVLPARLYGIKDETGAKVEFLLLMQKEKDVWEVITGPGKKAKTGSKFTFNDGILYAEITAVLDNGDRIAKFTYDTDKFGNFFEVLDKIGEMPLPHYITHKLENADRYQTVYAKELGSAAAPTAGLHFTPEVLQKIKDKGVKIGYVTLHVGIGTFRPVKTENIEEHKMHSEHYHLPKETADLINETHNNGGRGVAVGTTCCRTLESVATYCGEICEKDDWTSIFIYPGYKFKCIDALITNFHLPESTLIMLVSAFYNRDDILKAYEEAVKEKYRFFSFGDCMLIV
;
A
#
# COMPACT_ATOMS: atom_id res chain seq x y z
N MET A 1 -20.10 4.87 -13.83
CA MET A 1 -19.52 6.17 -13.37
C MET A 1 -18.28 6.48 -14.20
N LYS A 2 -17.96 7.75 -14.37
CA LYS A 2 -16.75 8.16 -15.10
C LYS A 2 -15.59 8.40 -14.15
N LYS A 3 -14.36 8.19 -14.63
CA LYS A 3 -13.14 8.47 -13.89
C LYS A 3 -13.11 9.92 -13.39
N HIS A 4 -13.51 10.88 -14.25
CA HIS A 4 -13.54 12.31 -13.93
C HIS A 4 -14.54 12.68 -12.82
N ASP A 5 -15.51 11.82 -12.50
CA ASP A 5 -16.41 12.03 -11.36
C ASP A 5 -15.67 12.02 -10.00
N PHE A 6 -14.40 11.60 -9.99
CA PHE A 6 -13.50 11.55 -8.81
C PHE A 6 -12.36 12.56 -8.90
N TYR A 7 -12.53 13.58 -9.74
CA TYR A 7 -11.57 14.67 -9.85
C TYR A 7 -11.79 15.70 -8.73
N TYR A 8 -10.70 16.21 -8.20
CA TYR A 8 -10.61 17.41 -7.37
C TYR A 8 -9.29 18.10 -7.68
N ASP A 9 -9.21 19.40 -7.45
CA ASP A 9 -7.98 20.16 -7.71
C ASP A 9 -6.98 19.93 -6.57
N LEU A 10 -5.84 19.32 -6.88
CA LEU A 10 -4.76 19.05 -5.93
C LEU A 10 -3.50 19.82 -6.33
N PRO A 11 -3.14 20.90 -5.60
CA PRO A 11 -1.89 21.58 -5.78
C PRO A 11 -0.67 20.66 -5.53
N ASN A 12 0.29 20.66 -6.44
CA ASN A 12 1.47 19.78 -6.36
C ASN A 12 2.29 19.99 -5.07
N GLU A 13 2.32 21.21 -4.53
CA GLU A 13 3.01 21.55 -3.29
C GLU A 13 2.44 20.85 -2.04
N LEU A 14 1.21 20.35 -2.12
CA LEU A 14 0.60 19.58 -1.03
C LEU A 14 1.01 18.11 -1.06
N ILE A 15 1.62 17.60 -2.13
CA ILE A 15 2.12 16.23 -2.20
C ILE A 15 3.38 16.12 -1.36
N ALA A 16 3.30 15.41 -0.24
CA ALA A 16 4.38 15.29 0.73
C ALA A 16 5.61 14.59 0.15
N GLN A 17 6.76 15.25 0.24
CA GLN A 17 8.03 14.73 -0.25
C GLN A 17 8.86 14.04 0.86
N THR A 18 8.60 14.38 2.11
CA THR A 18 9.31 13.85 3.28
C THR A 18 8.32 13.48 4.39
N PRO A 19 8.61 12.44 5.17
CA PRO A 19 7.80 12.09 6.34
C PRO A 19 7.91 13.17 7.43
N ILE A 20 6.87 13.28 8.27
CA ILE A 20 6.90 14.14 9.46
C ILE A 20 7.53 13.38 10.64
N GLU A 21 8.17 14.11 11.55
CA GLU A 21 8.72 13.59 12.80
C GLU A 21 8.11 14.32 14.02
N PRO A 22 7.66 13.56 15.03
CA PRO A 22 7.45 12.11 15.06
C PRO A 22 6.32 11.67 14.12
N ARG A 23 6.23 10.36 13.81
CA ARG A 23 5.25 9.80 12.84
C ARG A 23 3.81 10.18 13.14
N ASP A 24 3.43 10.14 14.42
CA ASP A 24 2.10 10.40 14.94
C ASP A 24 1.75 11.90 15.09
N ALA A 25 2.70 12.79 14.76
CA ALA A 25 2.45 14.23 14.67
C ALA A 25 1.80 14.64 13.33
N SER A 26 1.58 13.70 12.39
CA SER A 26 0.79 13.97 11.20
C SER A 26 -0.62 14.43 11.56
N ARG A 27 -1.23 15.27 10.72
CA ARG A 27 -2.62 15.68 10.90
C ARG A 27 -3.56 14.52 10.55
N MET A 28 -4.69 14.49 11.23
CA MET A 28 -5.76 13.53 11.01
C MET A 28 -7.09 14.27 10.84
N MET A 29 -7.74 14.08 9.70
CA MET A 29 -9.12 14.53 9.47
C MET A 29 -10.07 13.42 9.90
N VAL A 30 -10.93 13.68 10.87
CA VAL A 30 -11.97 12.72 11.26
C VAL A 30 -13.26 13.09 10.56
N VAL A 31 -13.86 12.12 9.86
CA VAL A 31 -15.11 12.28 9.14
C VAL A 31 -16.15 11.33 9.71
N ASN A 32 -17.22 11.88 10.26
CA ASN A 32 -18.35 11.11 10.76
C ASN A 32 -19.36 10.89 9.63
N ARG A 33 -19.54 9.63 9.19
CA ARG A 33 -20.44 9.28 8.09
C ARG A 33 -21.94 9.47 8.41
N GLN A 34 -22.29 9.48 9.69
CA GLN A 34 -23.70 9.64 10.09
C GLN A 34 -24.11 11.10 10.17
N THR A 35 -23.22 11.96 10.65
CA THR A 35 -23.51 13.39 10.83
C THR A 35 -22.96 14.27 9.71
N GLY A 36 -21.96 13.80 8.97
CA GLY A 36 -21.21 14.59 8.00
C GLY A 36 -20.20 15.56 8.65
N GLU A 37 -20.03 15.50 9.96
CA GLU A 37 -19.13 16.38 10.70
C GLU A 37 -17.67 16.04 10.40
N ILE A 38 -16.85 17.10 10.27
CA ILE A 38 -15.40 17.01 10.06
C ILE A 38 -14.69 17.63 11.25
N GLU A 39 -13.74 16.92 11.82
CA GLU A 39 -12.84 17.41 12.85
C GLU A 39 -11.38 17.37 12.37
N HIS A 40 -10.59 18.34 12.80
CA HIS A 40 -9.15 18.42 12.52
C HIS A 40 -8.35 18.08 13.77
N LYS A 41 -7.59 16.99 13.72
CA LYS A 41 -6.83 16.41 14.83
C LYS A 41 -5.40 16.09 14.38
N HIS A 42 -4.63 15.48 15.29
CA HIS A 42 -3.38 14.83 14.98
C HIS A 42 -3.52 13.31 15.12
N PHE A 43 -2.63 12.56 14.51
CA PHE A 43 -2.74 11.11 14.52
C PHE A 43 -2.64 10.50 15.92
N TYR A 44 -1.87 11.09 16.84
CA TYR A 44 -1.81 10.64 18.23
C TYR A 44 -3.17 10.67 18.96
N ASP A 45 -4.15 11.47 18.46
CA ASP A 45 -5.51 11.52 18.99
C ASP A 45 -6.38 10.35 18.51
N VAL A 46 -5.87 9.47 17.61
CA VAL A 46 -6.63 8.32 17.08
C VAL A 46 -7.17 7.41 18.18
N VAL A 47 -6.46 7.34 19.29
CA VAL A 47 -6.85 6.56 20.47
C VAL A 47 -8.22 6.98 20.99
N ASP A 48 -8.58 8.26 20.91
CA ASP A 48 -9.84 8.81 21.42
C ASP A 48 -11.06 8.34 20.62
N TYR A 49 -10.86 7.97 19.36
CA TYR A 49 -11.91 7.51 18.44
C TYR A 49 -12.12 5.99 18.40
N LEU A 50 -11.28 5.23 19.12
CA LEU A 50 -11.40 3.79 19.28
C LEU A 50 -12.06 3.46 20.62
N ASN A 51 -12.90 2.43 20.67
CA ASN A 51 -13.60 2.01 21.87
C ASN A 51 -13.03 0.67 22.41
N PRO A 52 -13.07 0.45 23.73
CA PRO A 52 -12.82 -0.88 24.27
C PRO A 52 -13.70 -1.92 23.58
N GLY A 53 -13.11 -3.01 23.14
CA GLY A 53 -13.83 -4.06 22.38
C GLY A 53 -13.77 -3.91 20.87
N ASP A 54 -13.31 -2.78 20.31
CA ASP A 54 -12.97 -2.67 18.89
C ASP A 54 -11.75 -3.53 18.55
N CYS A 55 -11.56 -3.88 17.28
CA CYS A 55 -10.31 -4.42 16.78
C CYS A 55 -9.73 -3.54 15.67
N LEU A 56 -8.43 -3.31 15.74
CA LEU A 56 -7.64 -2.55 14.76
C LEU A 56 -6.87 -3.54 13.89
N ILE A 57 -7.07 -3.48 12.57
CA ILE A 57 -6.43 -4.41 11.63
C ILE A 57 -5.36 -3.68 10.83
N LEU A 58 -4.13 -4.20 10.92
CA LEU A 58 -2.91 -3.64 10.35
C LEU A 58 -2.36 -4.57 9.25
N ASN A 59 -1.71 -3.98 8.24
CA ASN A 59 -0.99 -4.77 7.22
C ASN A 59 0.49 -4.83 7.59
N ASP A 60 0.98 -6.02 7.94
CA ASP A 60 2.36 -6.25 8.40
C ASP A 60 3.36 -6.53 7.28
N THR A 61 2.97 -6.30 6.04
CA THR A 61 3.88 -6.46 4.90
C THR A 61 5.12 -5.58 5.06
N LYS A 62 6.28 -6.12 4.67
CA LYS A 62 7.57 -5.42 4.66
C LYS A 62 8.00 -5.15 3.23
N VAL A 63 8.39 -3.89 2.97
CA VAL A 63 8.87 -3.47 1.66
C VAL A 63 10.27 -4.02 1.42
N LEU A 64 10.47 -4.60 0.24
CA LEU A 64 11.78 -5.01 -0.25
C LEU A 64 12.56 -3.80 -0.78
N PRO A 65 13.89 -3.78 -0.68
CA PRO A 65 14.73 -2.85 -1.44
C PRO A 65 14.75 -3.28 -2.92
N ALA A 66 13.57 -3.15 -3.54
CA ALA A 66 13.21 -3.77 -4.81
C ALA A 66 13.71 -3.00 -6.05
N ARG A 67 14.36 -1.83 -5.86
CA ARG A 67 14.92 -1.05 -6.97
C ARG A 67 16.39 -1.33 -7.15
N LEU A 68 16.78 -1.77 -8.36
CA LEU A 68 18.14 -2.12 -8.72
C LEU A 68 18.55 -1.36 -10.00
N TYR A 69 19.82 -1.06 -10.14
CA TYR A 69 20.38 -0.46 -11.35
C TYR A 69 21.43 -1.38 -11.98
N GLY A 70 21.09 -1.94 -13.14
CA GLY A 70 21.97 -2.81 -13.90
C GLY A 70 22.61 -2.11 -15.09
N ILE A 71 23.79 -2.54 -15.44
CA ILE A 71 24.48 -2.16 -16.67
C ILE A 71 24.29 -3.26 -17.70
N LYS A 72 23.78 -2.91 -18.87
CA LYS A 72 23.63 -3.88 -19.96
C LYS A 72 25.00 -4.29 -20.51
N ASP A 73 25.33 -5.59 -20.49
CA ASP A 73 26.65 -6.10 -20.80
C ASP A 73 27.14 -5.71 -22.20
N GLU A 74 26.23 -5.78 -23.21
CA GLU A 74 26.58 -5.51 -24.62
C GLU A 74 26.84 -4.02 -24.91
N THR A 75 26.20 -3.09 -24.18
CA THR A 75 26.14 -1.67 -24.58
C THR A 75 26.58 -0.70 -23.49
N GLY A 76 26.81 -1.17 -22.27
CA GLY A 76 27.11 -0.32 -21.11
C GLY A 76 25.92 0.56 -20.67
N ALA A 77 24.72 0.32 -21.20
CA ALA A 77 23.57 1.15 -20.89
C ALA A 77 23.03 0.87 -19.49
N LYS A 78 22.87 1.91 -18.68
CA LYS A 78 22.21 1.81 -17.37
C LYS A 78 20.71 1.57 -17.55
N VAL A 79 20.17 0.60 -16.82
CA VAL A 79 18.75 0.24 -16.79
C VAL A 79 18.31 0.02 -15.35
N GLU A 80 17.23 0.67 -14.97
CA GLU A 80 16.55 0.45 -13.70
C GLU A 80 15.73 -0.84 -13.78
N PHE A 81 15.79 -1.64 -12.74
CA PHE A 81 14.95 -2.80 -12.50
C PHE A 81 14.16 -2.56 -11.22
N LEU A 82 12.85 -2.78 -11.31
CA LEU A 82 11.97 -2.71 -10.18
C LEU A 82 11.28 -4.06 -10.02
N LEU A 83 11.63 -4.78 -8.98
CA LEU A 83 11.06 -6.10 -8.67
C LEU A 83 9.58 -5.96 -8.31
N LEU A 84 8.73 -6.79 -8.90
CA LEU A 84 7.29 -6.81 -8.66
C LEU A 84 6.84 -8.05 -7.89
N MET A 85 7.19 -9.22 -8.42
CA MET A 85 6.70 -10.48 -7.93
C MET A 85 7.71 -11.59 -8.22
N GLN A 86 7.99 -12.39 -7.21
CA GLN A 86 8.75 -13.63 -7.40
C GLN A 86 7.86 -14.68 -8.07
N LYS A 87 8.30 -15.25 -9.19
CA LYS A 87 7.59 -16.32 -9.91
C LYS A 87 8.12 -17.70 -9.52
N GLU A 88 9.43 -17.80 -9.39
CA GLU A 88 10.15 -18.99 -8.97
C GLU A 88 11.40 -18.54 -8.20
N LYS A 89 12.17 -19.49 -7.66
CA LYS A 89 13.44 -19.18 -7.02
C LYS A 89 14.32 -18.39 -7.98
N ASP A 90 14.76 -17.20 -7.55
CA ASP A 90 15.62 -16.28 -8.30
C ASP A 90 15.06 -15.81 -9.66
N VAL A 91 13.74 -16.02 -9.92
CA VAL A 91 13.04 -15.56 -11.12
C VAL A 91 11.94 -14.59 -10.72
N TRP A 92 12.00 -13.37 -11.26
CA TRP A 92 11.12 -12.28 -10.87
C TRP A 92 10.44 -11.63 -12.08
N GLU A 93 9.20 -11.24 -11.91
CA GLU A 93 8.56 -10.25 -12.74
C GLU A 93 9.07 -8.87 -12.33
N VAL A 94 9.51 -8.07 -13.32
CA VAL A 94 10.14 -6.77 -13.09
C VAL A 94 9.67 -5.73 -14.10
N ILE A 95 9.58 -4.46 -13.66
CA ILE A 95 9.54 -3.31 -14.57
C ILE A 95 10.97 -2.89 -14.86
N THR A 96 11.25 -2.50 -16.10
CA THR A 96 12.57 -1.99 -16.49
C THR A 96 12.47 -0.60 -17.12
N GLY A 97 13.34 0.29 -16.71
CA GLY A 97 13.43 1.66 -17.20
C GLY A 97 14.83 2.02 -17.76
N PRO A 98 14.99 2.30 -19.08
CA PRO A 98 14.03 2.28 -20.19
C PRO A 98 13.81 0.85 -20.74
N GLY A 99 12.53 0.46 -20.86
CA GLY A 99 12.14 -0.88 -21.26
C GLY A 99 12.66 -1.34 -22.65
N LYS A 100 12.88 -0.41 -23.58
CA LYS A 100 13.43 -0.73 -24.91
C LYS A 100 14.82 -1.39 -24.88
N LYS A 101 15.56 -1.22 -23.77
CA LYS A 101 16.91 -1.78 -23.59
C LYS A 101 16.90 -3.20 -23.01
N ALA A 102 15.79 -3.61 -22.38
CA ALA A 102 15.62 -4.91 -21.73
C ALA A 102 14.73 -5.82 -22.58
N LYS A 103 15.31 -6.41 -23.62
CA LYS A 103 14.67 -7.39 -24.52
C LYS A 103 15.00 -8.81 -24.04
N THR A 104 14.22 -9.79 -24.45
CA THR A 104 14.53 -11.22 -24.22
C THR A 104 15.96 -11.54 -24.64
N GLY A 105 16.71 -12.24 -23.79
CA GLY A 105 18.12 -12.59 -23.97
C GLY A 105 19.10 -11.48 -23.52
N SER A 106 18.64 -10.26 -23.18
CA SER A 106 19.53 -9.21 -22.66
C SER A 106 20.08 -9.58 -21.29
N LYS A 107 21.38 -9.36 -21.10
CA LYS A 107 22.11 -9.61 -19.85
C LYS A 107 22.55 -8.32 -19.19
N PHE A 108 22.59 -8.33 -17.88
CA PHE A 108 22.88 -7.17 -17.06
C PHE A 108 23.75 -7.55 -15.86
N THR A 109 24.69 -6.67 -15.55
CA THR A 109 25.55 -6.73 -14.39
C THR A 109 25.19 -5.63 -13.40
N PHE A 110 25.04 -5.95 -12.13
CA PHE A 110 24.71 -5.02 -11.05
C PHE A 110 25.86 -4.93 -10.06
N ASN A 111 26.12 -3.71 -9.60
CA ASN A 111 27.04 -3.39 -8.53
C ASN A 111 28.37 -4.16 -8.64
N ASP A 112 29.08 -3.96 -9.76
CA ASP A 112 30.40 -4.53 -10.07
C ASP A 112 30.46 -6.05 -9.99
N GLY A 113 29.36 -6.73 -10.39
CA GLY A 113 29.31 -8.19 -10.48
C GLY A 113 28.83 -8.91 -9.20
N ILE A 114 28.20 -8.19 -8.28
CA ILE A 114 27.53 -8.82 -7.12
C ILE A 114 26.29 -9.60 -7.57
N LEU A 115 25.57 -9.08 -8.59
CA LEU A 115 24.34 -9.69 -9.11
C LEU A 115 24.36 -9.61 -10.62
N TYR A 116 23.81 -10.64 -11.26
CA TYR A 116 23.58 -10.72 -12.71
C TYR A 116 22.11 -10.98 -12.98
N ALA A 117 21.59 -10.50 -14.11
CA ALA A 117 20.26 -10.85 -14.58
C ALA A 117 20.25 -11.15 -16.09
N GLU A 118 19.36 -12.05 -16.47
CA GLU A 118 18.98 -12.31 -17.86
C GLU A 118 17.46 -12.12 -18.01
N ILE A 119 17.05 -11.36 -19.02
CA ILE A 119 15.64 -11.23 -19.38
C ILE A 119 15.22 -12.49 -20.14
N THR A 120 14.35 -13.30 -19.55
CA THR A 120 13.88 -14.55 -20.15
C THR A 120 12.60 -14.37 -20.98
N ALA A 121 11.77 -13.36 -20.64
CA ALA A 121 10.55 -13.03 -21.39
C ALA A 121 10.17 -11.55 -21.25
N VAL A 122 9.40 -11.07 -22.23
CA VAL A 122 8.69 -9.78 -22.18
C VAL A 122 7.19 -10.10 -22.20
N LEU A 123 6.45 -9.61 -21.23
CA LEU A 123 5.02 -9.84 -21.07
C LEU A 123 4.19 -8.84 -21.89
N ASP A 124 2.92 -9.18 -22.17
CA ASP A 124 1.99 -8.33 -22.94
C ASP A 124 1.72 -6.96 -22.28
N ASN A 125 1.76 -6.90 -20.94
CA ASN A 125 1.62 -5.67 -20.16
C ASN A 125 2.88 -4.78 -20.19
N GLY A 126 3.97 -5.26 -20.83
CA GLY A 126 5.25 -4.59 -20.93
C GLY A 126 6.21 -4.87 -19.79
N ASP A 127 5.86 -5.68 -18.82
CA ASP A 127 6.77 -6.13 -17.76
C ASP A 127 7.71 -7.25 -18.30
N ARG A 128 8.73 -7.61 -17.56
CA ARG A 128 9.74 -8.60 -17.94
C ARG A 128 9.82 -9.71 -16.93
N ILE A 129 10.23 -10.87 -17.38
CA ILE A 129 10.70 -11.94 -16.50
C ILE A 129 12.22 -11.91 -16.53
N ALA A 130 12.81 -11.70 -15.37
CA ALA A 130 14.26 -11.67 -15.15
C ALA A 130 14.68 -12.83 -14.26
N LYS A 131 15.68 -13.60 -14.71
CA LYS A 131 16.34 -14.62 -13.92
C LYS A 131 17.62 -14.01 -13.35
N PHE A 132 17.74 -14.03 -12.03
CA PHE A 132 18.90 -13.50 -11.32
C PHE A 132 19.90 -14.61 -10.97
N THR A 133 21.18 -14.24 -10.96
CA THR A 133 22.28 -15.12 -10.57
C THR A 133 23.28 -14.35 -9.71
N TYR A 134 23.71 -14.94 -8.62
CA TYR A 134 24.66 -14.38 -7.65
C TYR A 134 25.52 -15.48 -7.04
N ASP A 135 26.55 -15.10 -6.31
CA ASP A 135 27.42 -16.01 -5.59
C ASP A 135 26.71 -16.56 -4.33
N THR A 136 26.27 -17.82 -4.40
CA THR A 136 25.54 -18.48 -3.31
C THR A 136 26.43 -18.86 -2.12
N ASP A 137 27.77 -18.90 -2.28
CA ASP A 137 28.67 -19.10 -1.18
C ASP A 137 28.84 -17.82 -0.34
N LYS A 138 28.63 -16.68 -0.96
CA LYS A 138 28.69 -15.34 -0.34
C LYS A 138 27.39 -14.85 0.21
N PHE A 139 26.27 -15.20 -0.43
CA PHE A 139 24.92 -14.80 -0.06
C PHE A 139 24.05 -16.06 0.05
N GLY A 140 23.44 -16.28 1.20
CA GLY A 140 22.59 -17.45 1.44
C GLY A 140 21.32 -17.47 0.58
N ASN A 141 20.82 -16.28 0.21
CA ASN A 141 19.60 -16.10 -0.62
C ASN A 141 19.59 -14.76 -1.35
N PHE A 142 18.66 -14.61 -2.27
CA PHE A 142 18.48 -13.38 -3.07
C PHE A 142 18.15 -12.15 -2.24
N PHE A 143 17.44 -12.31 -1.12
CA PHE A 143 17.06 -11.17 -0.26
C PHE A 143 18.28 -10.52 0.41
N GLU A 144 19.32 -11.33 0.78
CA GLU A 144 20.59 -10.81 1.30
C GLU A 144 21.34 -9.97 0.25
N VAL A 145 21.22 -10.35 -1.03
CA VAL A 145 21.75 -9.54 -2.14
C VAL A 145 21.00 -8.22 -2.23
N LEU A 146 19.65 -8.27 -2.16
CA LEU A 146 18.82 -7.07 -2.21
C LEU A 146 19.11 -6.12 -1.05
N ASP A 147 19.27 -6.62 0.16
CA ASP A 147 19.63 -5.81 1.33
C ASP A 147 20.97 -5.08 1.15
N LYS A 148 21.88 -5.66 0.37
CA LYS A 148 23.19 -5.06 0.12
C LYS A 148 23.20 -4.03 -1.00
N ILE A 149 22.49 -4.25 -2.10
CA ILE A 149 22.60 -3.43 -3.32
C ILE A 149 21.30 -2.80 -3.78
N GLY A 150 20.16 -3.19 -3.20
CA GLY A 150 18.84 -2.68 -3.53
C GLY A 150 18.57 -1.32 -2.89
N GLU A 151 17.75 -0.54 -3.55
CA GLU A 151 17.24 0.73 -3.02
C GLU A 151 15.75 0.60 -2.71
N MET A 152 15.27 1.36 -1.71
CA MET A 152 13.87 1.43 -1.36
C MET A 152 13.05 1.96 -2.56
N PRO A 153 12.01 1.24 -3.00
CA PRO A 153 11.26 1.59 -4.20
C PRO A 153 10.23 2.70 -3.94
N LEU A 154 10.70 3.90 -3.62
CA LEU A 154 9.80 5.04 -3.42
C LEU A 154 8.98 5.31 -4.70
N PRO A 155 7.69 5.68 -4.57
CA PRO A 155 6.88 6.12 -5.70
C PRO A 155 7.50 7.30 -6.44
N HIS A 156 7.27 7.39 -7.75
CA HIS A 156 7.90 8.40 -8.62
C HIS A 156 7.58 9.86 -8.25
N TYR A 157 6.47 10.14 -7.56
CA TYR A 157 6.12 11.48 -7.10
C TYR A 157 6.96 11.96 -5.90
N ILE A 158 7.67 11.03 -5.23
CA ILE A 158 8.67 11.36 -4.21
C ILE A 158 10.00 11.51 -4.92
N THR A 159 10.43 12.76 -5.09
CA THR A 159 11.69 13.11 -5.77
C THR A 159 12.83 13.36 -4.79
N HIS A 160 12.52 13.58 -3.52
CA HIS A 160 13.51 13.76 -2.46
C HIS A 160 14.05 12.41 -2.00
N LYS A 161 15.37 12.33 -1.86
CA LYS A 161 16.02 11.13 -1.30
C LYS A 161 15.70 11.03 0.18
N LEU A 162 15.24 9.87 0.63
CA LEU A 162 15.08 9.59 2.06
C LEU A 162 16.46 9.45 2.72
N GLU A 163 16.67 10.18 3.81
CA GLU A 163 17.86 10.04 4.66
C GLU A 163 17.84 8.70 5.41
N ASN A 164 16.67 8.26 5.82
CA ASN A 164 16.45 6.99 6.50
C ASN A 164 15.39 6.16 5.76
N ALA A 165 15.81 5.06 5.14
CA ALA A 165 14.94 4.14 4.40
C ALA A 165 13.85 3.50 5.28
N ASP A 166 14.10 3.31 6.59
CA ASP A 166 13.13 2.75 7.54
C ASP A 166 11.90 3.64 7.73
N ARG A 167 11.97 4.91 7.30
CA ARG A 167 10.78 5.79 7.30
C ARG A 167 9.72 5.36 6.29
N TYR A 168 10.07 4.53 5.31
CA TYR A 168 9.12 3.92 4.38
C TYR A 168 8.75 2.47 4.78
N GLN A 169 8.88 2.15 6.06
CA GLN A 169 8.41 0.91 6.69
C GLN A 169 7.51 1.23 7.88
N THR A 170 6.49 0.39 8.11
CA THR A 170 5.71 0.46 9.36
C THR A 170 6.55 -0.07 10.52
N VAL A 171 6.26 0.38 11.74
CA VAL A 171 6.98 -0.08 12.94
C VAL A 171 6.70 -1.55 13.30
N TYR A 172 5.73 -2.16 12.61
CA TYR A 172 5.32 -3.55 12.78
C TYR A 172 5.52 -4.38 11.50
N ALA A 173 6.26 -3.88 10.51
CA ALA A 173 6.54 -4.59 9.27
C ALA A 173 7.32 -5.90 9.54
N LYS A 174 6.80 -7.02 9.02
CA LYS A 174 7.33 -8.36 9.28
C LYS A 174 7.49 -9.20 8.01
N GLU A 175 6.40 -9.37 7.25
CA GLU A 175 6.33 -10.30 6.13
C GLU A 175 6.89 -9.67 4.84
N LEU A 176 8.09 -10.11 4.42
CA LEU A 176 8.79 -9.60 3.23
C LEU A 176 8.04 -9.94 1.94
N GLY A 177 7.94 -9.00 1.00
CA GLY A 177 7.37 -9.28 -0.33
C GLY A 177 6.73 -8.09 -1.02
N SER A 178 6.62 -6.94 -0.37
CA SER A 178 5.93 -5.78 -0.93
C SER A 178 6.87 -4.87 -1.73
N ALA A 179 6.35 -4.34 -2.84
CA ALA A 179 7.01 -3.30 -3.62
C ALA A 179 6.67 -1.88 -3.12
N ALA A 180 5.70 -1.73 -2.23
CA ALA A 180 5.34 -0.44 -1.63
C ALA A 180 4.83 -0.60 -0.19
N ALA A 181 5.01 0.43 0.64
CA ALA A 181 4.53 0.41 2.02
C ALA A 181 3.01 0.56 2.13
N PRO A 182 2.36 -0.05 3.14
CA PRO A 182 0.99 0.24 3.50
C PRO A 182 0.96 1.59 4.25
N THR A 183 0.91 2.69 3.49
CA THR A 183 1.29 4.03 3.95
C THR A 183 0.45 4.59 5.09
N ALA A 184 -0.82 4.20 5.23
CA ALA A 184 -1.63 4.57 6.40
C ALA A 184 -1.06 4.00 7.72
N GLY A 185 -0.30 2.92 7.65
CA GLY A 185 0.41 2.34 8.80
C GLY A 185 1.65 3.12 9.21
N LEU A 186 2.16 4.02 8.36
CA LEU A 186 3.37 4.81 8.67
C LEU A 186 3.16 5.84 9.79
N HIS A 187 1.92 6.18 10.10
CA HIS A 187 1.56 7.11 11.18
C HIS A 187 1.75 6.51 12.57
N PHE A 188 1.68 5.18 12.68
CA PHE A 188 1.77 4.52 13.99
C PHE A 188 3.18 4.54 14.55
N THR A 189 3.25 4.81 15.86
CA THR A 189 4.44 4.59 16.70
C THR A 189 4.19 3.43 17.65
N PRO A 190 5.22 2.79 18.21
CA PRO A 190 5.06 1.78 19.26
C PRO A 190 4.22 2.28 20.43
N GLU A 191 4.39 3.55 20.80
CA GLU A 191 3.70 4.21 21.91
C GLU A 191 2.19 4.34 21.64
N VAL A 192 1.80 4.76 20.42
CA VAL A 192 0.38 4.83 20.03
C VAL A 192 -0.25 3.45 20.02
N LEU A 193 0.45 2.43 19.47
CA LEU A 193 -0.04 1.04 19.48
C LEU A 193 -0.21 0.52 20.92
N GLN A 194 0.70 0.87 21.83
CA GLN A 194 0.57 0.47 23.24
C GLN A 194 -0.63 1.14 23.90
N LYS A 195 -0.84 2.45 23.71
CA LYS A 195 -2.02 3.17 24.23
C LYS A 195 -3.33 2.57 23.70
N ILE A 196 -3.38 2.15 22.44
CA ILE A 196 -4.54 1.48 21.83
C ILE A 196 -4.83 0.16 22.57
N LYS A 197 -3.80 -0.66 22.80
CA LYS A 197 -3.93 -1.92 23.56
C LYS A 197 -4.38 -1.68 25.00
N ASP A 198 -3.80 -0.70 25.67
CA ASP A 198 -4.12 -0.33 27.06
C ASP A 198 -5.57 0.16 27.19
N LYS A 199 -6.14 0.75 26.12
CA LYS A 199 -7.56 1.13 26.05
C LYS A 199 -8.51 -0.08 25.92
N GLY A 200 -7.99 -1.28 25.67
CA GLY A 200 -8.79 -2.50 25.47
C GLY A 200 -9.19 -2.74 24.00
N VAL A 201 -8.49 -2.13 23.06
CA VAL A 201 -8.64 -2.39 21.62
C VAL A 201 -7.68 -3.50 21.23
N LYS A 202 -8.19 -4.56 20.60
CA LYS A 202 -7.38 -5.67 20.13
C LYS A 202 -6.74 -5.32 18.78
N ILE A 203 -5.53 -5.84 18.51
CA ILE A 203 -4.82 -5.62 17.24
C ILE A 203 -4.67 -6.94 16.51
N GLY A 204 -5.15 -6.99 15.26
CA GLY A 204 -4.95 -8.08 14.33
C GLY A 204 -4.08 -7.65 13.13
N TYR A 205 -3.46 -8.64 12.49
CA TYR A 205 -2.60 -8.40 11.34
C TYR A 205 -3.10 -9.17 10.13
N VAL A 206 -2.99 -8.55 8.96
CA VAL A 206 -3.11 -9.19 7.66
C VAL A 206 -1.83 -8.91 6.89
N THR A 207 -1.51 -9.74 5.92
CA THR A 207 -0.46 -9.46 4.95
C THR A 207 -1.09 -9.23 3.59
N LEU A 208 -0.87 -8.09 2.97
CA LEU A 208 -1.13 -7.86 1.55
C LEU A 208 0.12 -7.25 0.95
N HIS A 209 0.74 -7.95 0.03
CA HIS A 209 1.91 -7.44 -0.69
C HIS A 209 1.48 -6.46 -1.77
N VAL A 210 1.74 -5.18 -1.50
CA VAL A 210 1.35 -4.08 -2.41
C VAL A 210 2.22 -4.12 -3.66
N GLY A 211 1.57 -4.30 -4.79
CA GLY A 211 2.20 -4.17 -6.10
C GLY A 211 2.25 -2.73 -6.58
N ILE A 212 3.15 -2.44 -7.53
CA ILE A 212 3.27 -1.10 -8.15
C ILE A 212 2.01 -0.72 -8.96
N GLY A 213 1.17 -1.70 -9.28
CA GLY A 213 -0.11 -1.46 -9.93
C GLY A 213 -0.98 -0.42 -9.21
N THR A 214 -0.84 -0.30 -7.88
CA THR A 214 -1.54 0.69 -7.04
C THR A 214 -1.22 2.14 -7.44
N PHE A 215 -0.06 2.39 -8.03
CA PHE A 215 0.36 3.72 -8.50
C PHE A 215 0.12 3.94 -10.00
N ARG A 216 -0.41 2.94 -10.72
CA ARG A 216 -0.75 3.11 -12.14
C ARG A 216 -2.04 3.91 -12.27
N PRO A 217 -2.08 4.94 -13.14
CA PRO A 217 -3.30 5.71 -13.36
C PRO A 217 -4.40 4.85 -14.01
N VAL A 218 -5.65 5.11 -13.64
CA VAL A 218 -6.82 4.54 -14.33
C VAL A 218 -6.87 5.08 -15.76
N LYS A 219 -6.87 4.17 -16.74
CA LYS A 219 -6.82 4.53 -18.17
C LYS A 219 -8.19 4.55 -18.84
N THR A 220 -9.18 3.88 -18.26
CA THR A 220 -10.55 3.80 -18.79
C THR A 220 -11.36 5.02 -18.37
N GLU A 221 -12.22 5.51 -19.25
CA GLU A 221 -13.17 6.59 -18.91
C GLU A 221 -14.29 6.09 -18.00
N ASN A 222 -14.85 4.91 -18.30
CA ASN A 222 -15.82 4.24 -17.44
C ASN A 222 -15.07 3.39 -16.43
N ILE A 223 -15.28 3.64 -15.14
CA ILE A 223 -14.54 2.93 -14.08
C ILE A 223 -14.87 1.44 -14.03
N GLU A 224 -16.09 1.04 -14.42
CA GLU A 224 -16.53 -0.36 -14.47
C GLU A 224 -15.72 -1.21 -15.46
N GLU A 225 -15.08 -0.58 -16.44
CA GLU A 225 -14.21 -1.24 -17.43
C GLU A 225 -12.77 -1.41 -16.92
N HIS A 226 -12.43 -0.78 -15.79
CA HIS A 226 -11.10 -0.87 -15.22
C HIS A 226 -10.82 -2.26 -14.66
N LYS A 227 -9.71 -2.84 -15.09
CA LYS A 227 -9.23 -4.13 -14.55
C LYS A 227 -8.20 -3.86 -13.46
N MET A 228 -8.58 -4.18 -12.23
CA MET A 228 -7.64 -4.13 -11.11
C MET A 228 -6.54 -5.16 -11.28
N HIS A 229 -5.34 -4.77 -10.90
CA HIS A 229 -4.21 -5.70 -10.74
C HIS A 229 -4.48 -6.66 -9.57
N SER A 230 -3.90 -7.85 -9.67
CA SER A 230 -4.01 -8.87 -8.63
C SER A 230 -2.88 -8.70 -7.62
N GLU A 231 -3.21 -8.80 -6.32
CA GLU A 231 -2.26 -8.74 -5.22
C GLU A 231 -2.48 -9.93 -4.30
N HIS A 232 -1.37 -10.53 -3.85
CA HIS A 232 -1.41 -11.65 -2.91
C HIS A 232 -1.72 -11.15 -1.51
N TYR A 233 -2.63 -11.82 -0.82
CA TYR A 233 -2.95 -11.53 0.58
C TYR A 233 -3.02 -12.80 1.43
N HIS A 234 -2.75 -12.63 2.69
CA HIS A 234 -2.95 -13.63 3.74
C HIS A 234 -3.74 -13.02 4.90
N LEU A 235 -4.86 -13.64 5.24
CA LEU A 235 -5.64 -13.38 6.46
C LEU A 235 -5.44 -14.56 7.41
N PRO A 236 -4.65 -14.41 8.49
CA PRO A 236 -4.43 -15.49 9.46
C PRO A 236 -5.71 -15.83 10.23
N LYS A 237 -5.80 -17.11 10.65
CA LYS A 237 -6.95 -17.60 11.43
C LYS A 237 -7.20 -16.77 12.68
N GLU A 238 -6.14 -16.42 13.42
CA GLU A 238 -6.23 -15.61 14.63
C GLU A 238 -6.85 -14.23 14.40
N THR A 239 -6.52 -13.59 13.27
CA THR A 239 -7.11 -12.29 12.90
C THR A 239 -8.56 -12.45 12.44
N ALA A 240 -8.88 -13.51 11.70
CA ALA A 240 -10.25 -13.82 11.31
C ALA A 240 -11.14 -14.08 12.53
N ASP A 241 -10.68 -14.91 13.47
CA ASP A 241 -11.38 -15.21 14.72
C ASP A 241 -11.56 -13.94 15.55
N LEU A 242 -10.54 -13.07 15.64
CA LEU A 242 -10.59 -11.79 16.33
C LEU A 242 -11.70 -10.88 15.79
N ILE A 243 -11.78 -10.74 14.46
CA ILE A 243 -12.80 -9.89 13.81
C ILE A 243 -14.20 -10.44 14.09
N ASN A 244 -14.39 -11.74 13.95
CA ASN A 244 -15.68 -12.39 14.22
C ASN A 244 -16.09 -12.24 15.69
N GLU A 245 -15.16 -12.43 16.64
CA GLU A 245 -15.41 -12.20 18.06
C GLU A 245 -15.78 -10.74 18.35
N THR A 246 -15.06 -9.80 17.73
CA THR A 246 -15.32 -8.35 17.86
C THR A 246 -16.75 -8.02 17.43
N HIS A 247 -17.15 -8.44 16.24
CA HIS A 247 -18.50 -8.17 15.72
C HIS A 247 -19.59 -8.86 16.55
N ASN A 248 -19.38 -10.11 16.97
CA ASN A 248 -20.32 -10.84 17.83
C ASN A 248 -20.55 -10.15 19.19
N ASN A 249 -19.56 -9.40 19.67
CA ASN A 249 -19.63 -8.63 20.92
C ASN A 249 -20.08 -7.18 20.68
N GLY A 250 -20.44 -6.78 19.46
CA GLY A 250 -20.91 -5.44 19.11
C GLY A 250 -19.79 -4.39 18.99
N GLY A 251 -18.52 -4.81 18.93
CA GLY A 251 -17.37 -3.95 18.64
C GLY A 251 -17.21 -3.72 17.13
N ARG A 252 -16.31 -2.79 16.78
CA ARG A 252 -16.05 -2.39 15.40
C ARG A 252 -14.74 -2.98 14.86
N GLY A 253 -14.75 -3.40 13.59
CA GLY A 253 -13.55 -3.69 12.83
C GLY A 253 -13.01 -2.43 12.16
N VAL A 254 -11.86 -1.93 12.61
CA VAL A 254 -11.22 -0.72 12.09
C VAL A 254 -10.06 -1.11 11.17
N ALA A 255 -10.20 -0.86 9.87
CA ALA A 255 -9.16 -1.15 8.90
C ALA A 255 -8.15 0.00 8.78
N VAL A 256 -6.86 -0.32 8.83
CA VAL A 256 -5.78 0.64 8.59
C VAL A 256 -5.25 0.47 7.17
N GLY A 257 -5.57 1.44 6.34
CA GLY A 257 -5.23 1.49 4.93
C GLY A 257 -6.20 0.74 4.02
N THR A 258 -6.18 1.14 2.77
CA THR A 258 -6.95 0.50 1.70
C THR A 258 -6.53 -0.95 1.48
N THR A 259 -5.32 -1.33 1.89
CA THR A 259 -4.80 -2.71 1.83
C THR A 259 -5.54 -3.64 2.80
N CYS A 260 -5.69 -3.26 4.08
CA CYS A 260 -6.49 -4.01 5.05
C CYS A 260 -7.96 -4.08 4.61
N CYS A 261 -8.52 -2.95 4.16
CA CYS A 261 -9.87 -2.90 3.63
C CYS A 261 -10.06 -3.90 2.47
N ARG A 262 -9.17 -3.89 1.47
CA ARG A 262 -9.26 -4.80 0.32
C ARG A 262 -9.10 -6.26 0.72
N THR A 263 -8.21 -6.59 1.64
CA THR A 263 -8.04 -7.96 2.16
C THR A 263 -9.33 -8.45 2.79
N LEU A 264 -9.85 -7.70 3.77
CA LEU A 264 -11.02 -8.10 4.55
C LEU A 264 -12.29 -8.20 3.67
N GLU A 265 -12.51 -7.19 2.82
CA GLU A 265 -13.65 -7.18 1.91
C GLU A 265 -13.55 -8.25 0.81
N SER A 266 -12.34 -8.65 0.41
CA SER A 266 -12.13 -9.79 -0.50
C SER A 266 -12.56 -11.09 0.15
N VAL A 267 -12.08 -11.37 1.37
CA VAL A 267 -12.47 -12.60 2.09
C VAL A 267 -13.98 -12.61 2.32
N ALA A 268 -14.56 -11.54 2.85
CA ALA A 268 -16.01 -11.44 3.09
C ALA A 268 -16.83 -11.60 1.80
N THR A 269 -16.30 -11.15 0.66
CA THR A 269 -17.01 -11.24 -0.63
C THR A 269 -16.91 -12.61 -1.27
N TYR A 270 -15.72 -13.23 -1.26
CA TYR A 270 -15.48 -14.48 -1.97
C TYR A 270 -15.81 -15.72 -1.13
N CYS A 271 -15.67 -15.65 0.20
CA CYS A 271 -15.98 -16.73 1.12
C CYS A 271 -17.39 -16.61 1.73
N GLY A 272 -18.00 -15.41 1.72
CA GLY A 272 -19.29 -15.15 2.37
C GLY A 272 -19.21 -14.89 3.87
N GLU A 273 -18.06 -15.16 4.49
CA GLU A 273 -17.75 -14.98 5.91
C GLU A 273 -16.26 -14.61 6.08
N ILE A 274 -15.88 -14.14 7.26
CA ILE A 274 -14.48 -13.88 7.58
C ILE A 274 -13.84 -15.16 8.11
N CYS A 275 -12.88 -15.70 7.36
CA CYS A 275 -12.15 -16.92 7.66
C CYS A 275 -10.68 -16.79 7.26
N GLU A 276 -9.83 -17.71 7.76
CA GLU A 276 -8.46 -17.84 7.31
C GLU A 276 -8.42 -18.01 5.78
N LYS A 277 -7.56 -17.20 5.12
CA LYS A 277 -7.44 -17.26 3.67
C LYS A 277 -6.06 -16.79 3.22
N ASP A 278 -5.48 -17.55 2.32
CA ASP A 278 -4.27 -17.21 1.56
C ASP A 278 -4.63 -17.27 0.08
N ASP A 279 -4.66 -16.11 -0.61
CA ASP A 279 -5.19 -16.06 -1.98
C ASP A 279 -4.74 -14.75 -2.69
N TRP A 280 -5.23 -14.55 -3.89
CA TRP A 280 -5.04 -13.36 -4.69
C TRP A 280 -6.33 -12.56 -4.78
N THR A 281 -6.24 -11.23 -4.70
CA THR A 281 -7.38 -10.34 -4.89
C THR A 281 -7.17 -9.36 -6.02
N SER A 282 -8.18 -9.23 -6.86
CA SER A 282 -8.34 -8.15 -7.83
C SER A 282 -9.61 -7.34 -7.53
N ILE A 283 -10.07 -7.33 -6.28
CA ILE A 283 -11.28 -6.62 -5.89
C ILE A 283 -11.14 -5.13 -6.22
N PHE A 284 -12.12 -4.60 -6.94
CA PHE A 284 -12.24 -3.19 -7.25
C PHE A 284 -13.46 -2.62 -6.51
N ILE A 285 -13.17 -1.81 -5.49
CA ILE A 285 -14.19 -1.18 -4.64
C ILE A 285 -14.40 0.25 -5.13
N TYR A 286 -15.65 0.57 -5.48
CA TYR A 286 -16.08 1.89 -5.93
C TYR A 286 -17.54 2.13 -5.49
N PRO A 287 -18.09 3.35 -5.59
CA PRO A 287 -19.44 3.67 -5.12
C PRO A 287 -20.50 2.70 -5.65
N GLY A 288 -21.33 2.19 -4.74
CA GLY A 288 -22.28 1.11 -4.98
C GLY A 288 -21.85 -0.24 -4.36
N TYR A 289 -20.56 -0.38 -3.97
CA TYR A 289 -20.11 -1.52 -3.21
C TYR A 289 -20.69 -1.50 -1.80
N LYS A 290 -21.14 -2.66 -1.31
CA LYS A 290 -21.65 -2.82 0.06
C LYS A 290 -20.58 -3.48 0.91
N PHE A 291 -20.02 -2.72 1.83
CA PHE A 291 -19.04 -3.22 2.79
C PHE A 291 -19.67 -4.28 3.70
N LYS A 292 -18.89 -5.31 4.01
CA LYS A 292 -19.35 -6.52 4.70
C LYS A 292 -18.58 -6.76 6.01
N CYS A 293 -17.39 -6.16 6.15
CA CYS A 293 -16.49 -6.49 7.24
C CYS A 293 -16.00 -5.26 8.01
N ILE A 294 -15.67 -4.15 7.33
CA ILE A 294 -15.09 -3.01 8.02
C ILE A 294 -16.14 -1.97 8.45
N ASP A 295 -15.98 -1.44 9.66
CA ASP A 295 -16.87 -0.44 10.26
C ASP A 295 -16.27 0.98 10.26
N ALA A 296 -14.94 1.08 10.30
CA ALA A 296 -14.20 2.32 10.21
C ALA A 296 -12.92 2.15 9.37
N LEU A 297 -12.44 3.23 8.79
CA LEU A 297 -11.28 3.23 7.90
C LEU A 297 -10.32 4.36 8.24
N ILE A 298 -9.06 4.02 8.51
CA ILE A 298 -7.94 4.96 8.56
C ILE A 298 -7.21 4.89 7.21
N THR A 299 -7.03 6.02 6.53
CA THR A 299 -6.38 6.04 5.22
C THR A 299 -5.67 7.36 4.98
N ASN A 300 -4.66 7.39 4.10
CA ASN A 300 -4.05 8.64 3.65
C ASN A 300 -4.97 9.34 2.65
N PHE A 301 -4.70 10.61 2.34
CA PHE A 301 -5.32 11.29 1.22
C PHE A 301 -4.74 10.78 -0.10
N HIS A 302 -5.61 10.51 -1.08
CA HIS A 302 -5.28 9.88 -2.35
C HIS A 302 -5.36 10.84 -3.52
N LEU A 303 -4.68 10.50 -4.65
CA LEU A 303 -4.71 11.31 -5.88
C LEU A 303 -6.12 11.37 -6.48
N PRO A 304 -6.45 12.49 -7.15
CA PRO A 304 -7.65 12.56 -7.97
C PRO A 304 -7.67 11.44 -9.02
N GLU A 305 -8.87 10.97 -9.34
CA GLU A 305 -9.14 9.95 -10.37
C GLU A 305 -8.44 8.58 -10.13
N SER A 306 -7.92 8.31 -8.93
CA SER A 306 -7.29 7.04 -8.57
C SER A 306 -8.31 6.00 -8.08
N THR A 307 -7.96 4.72 -8.19
CA THR A 307 -8.77 3.63 -7.62
C THR A 307 -8.93 3.75 -6.10
N LEU A 308 -8.00 4.41 -5.43
CA LEU A 308 -8.01 4.57 -3.98
C LEU A 308 -9.02 5.62 -3.51
N ILE A 309 -9.16 6.77 -4.20
CA ILE A 309 -10.24 7.72 -3.88
C ILE A 309 -11.61 7.13 -4.20
N MET A 310 -11.71 6.24 -5.21
CA MET A 310 -12.95 5.52 -5.52
C MET A 310 -13.35 4.59 -4.38
N LEU A 311 -12.40 3.86 -3.76
CA LEU A 311 -12.64 3.02 -2.59
C LEU A 311 -13.10 3.85 -1.39
N VAL A 312 -12.42 4.94 -1.09
CA VAL A 312 -12.78 5.83 0.03
C VAL A 312 -14.17 6.44 -0.21
N SER A 313 -14.48 6.82 -1.47
CA SER A 313 -15.80 7.31 -1.88
C SER A 313 -16.90 6.24 -1.76
N ALA A 314 -16.55 4.97 -1.92
CA ALA A 314 -17.49 3.87 -1.69
C ALA A 314 -17.78 3.66 -0.20
N PHE A 315 -16.79 3.93 0.68
CA PHE A 315 -16.93 3.70 2.11
C PHE A 315 -17.85 4.72 2.82
N TYR A 316 -17.97 5.92 2.28
CA TYR A 316 -18.94 6.92 2.75
C TYR A 316 -19.94 7.25 1.64
N ASN A 317 -19.68 8.27 0.87
CA ASN A 317 -20.27 8.59 -0.43
C ASN A 317 -19.32 9.52 -1.18
N ARG A 318 -19.46 9.54 -2.52
CA ARG A 318 -18.56 10.30 -3.39
C ARG A 318 -18.56 11.80 -3.07
N ASP A 319 -19.74 12.40 -2.97
CA ASP A 319 -19.88 13.85 -2.92
C ASP A 319 -19.33 14.43 -1.61
N ASP A 320 -19.57 13.76 -0.49
CA ASP A 320 -19.05 14.22 0.81
C ASP A 320 -17.56 13.90 0.98
N ILE A 321 -17.05 12.81 0.39
CA ILE A 321 -15.62 12.57 0.33
C ILE A 321 -14.92 13.64 -0.50
N LEU A 322 -15.44 14.02 -1.66
CA LEU A 322 -14.82 15.09 -2.46
C LEU A 322 -14.83 16.43 -1.71
N LYS A 323 -15.92 16.78 -1.00
CA LYS A 323 -15.94 17.98 -0.13
C LYS A 323 -14.90 17.90 0.98
N ALA A 324 -14.73 16.73 1.61
CA ALA A 324 -13.69 16.53 2.64
C ALA A 324 -12.28 16.69 2.05
N TYR A 325 -12.05 16.25 0.82
CA TYR A 325 -10.79 16.45 0.11
C TYR A 325 -10.55 17.92 -0.28
N GLU A 326 -11.58 18.63 -0.73
CA GLU A 326 -11.53 20.08 -0.98
C GLU A 326 -11.21 20.85 0.33
N GLU A 327 -11.85 20.47 1.45
CA GLU A 327 -11.53 21.05 2.76
C GLU A 327 -10.08 20.71 3.19
N ALA A 328 -9.59 19.49 2.92
CA ALA A 328 -8.20 19.12 3.20
C ALA A 328 -7.20 19.98 2.36
N VAL A 329 -7.51 20.26 1.09
CA VAL A 329 -6.70 21.15 0.25
C VAL A 329 -6.70 22.58 0.82
N LYS A 330 -7.86 23.11 1.16
CA LYS A 330 -8.02 24.47 1.73
C LYS A 330 -7.27 24.61 3.06
N GLU A 331 -7.36 23.60 3.90
CA GLU A 331 -6.67 23.52 5.20
C GLU A 331 -5.20 23.11 5.09
N LYS A 332 -4.69 22.95 3.85
CA LYS A 332 -3.30 22.59 3.57
C LYS A 332 -2.82 21.30 4.25
N TYR A 333 -3.65 20.28 4.21
CA TYR A 333 -3.22 18.92 4.53
C TYR A 333 -2.15 18.46 3.54
N ARG A 334 -1.30 17.58 3.99
CA ARG A 334 -0.30 16.92 3.17
C ARG A 334 -0.89 15.66 2.56
N PHE A 335 -0.61 15.42 1.29
CA PHE A 335 -1.21 14.33 0.52
C PHE A 335 -0.21 13.21 0.24
N PHE A 336 -0.71 12.02 -0.02
CA PHE A 336 -0.01 10.81 -0.43
C PHE A 336 0.78 10.11 0.68
N SER A 337 1.80 9.29 0.27
CA SER A 337 2.48 8.31 1.13
C SER A 337 3.06 8.87 2.43
N PHE A 338 3.62 10.08 2.39
CA PHE A 338 4.16 10.77 3.58
C PHE A 338 3.27 11.93 4.05
N GLY A 339 2.06 11.95 3.52
CA GLY A 339 1.07 12.97 3.88
C GLY A 339 0.40 12.71 5.22
N ASP A 340 -0.69 13.42 5.42
CA ASP A 340 -1.59 13.29 6.55
C ASP A 340 -2.62 12.20 6.30
N CYS A 341 -3.50 11.93 7.26
CA CYS A 341 -4.48 10.87 7.13
C CYS A 341 -5.91 11.35 7.40
N MET A 342 -6.84 10.48 7.05
CA MET A 342 -8.26 10.58 7.31
C MET A 342 -8.69 9.37 8.14
N LEU A 343 -9.52 9.58 9.15
CA LEU A 343 -10.27 8.55 9.87
C LEU A 343 -11.76 8.73 9.54
N ILE A 344 -12.38 7.71 8.97
CA ILE A 344 -13.80 7.69 8.60
C ILE A 344 -14.54 6.74 9.55
N VAL A 345 -15.46 7.26 10.35
CA VAL A 345 -16.22 6.55 11.39
C VAL A 345 -17.72 6.58 11.14
#